data_d0baf1a670b05a3a5bad932120fbf5b1
#
_entry.id   d0baf1a670b05a3a5bad932120fbf5b1
#
_cell.length_a   1.000
_cell.length_b   1.000
_cell.length_c   1.000
_cell.angle_alpha   90.00
_cell.angle_beta   90.00
_cell.angle_gamma   90.00
#
_symmetry.space_group_name_H-M   'P 1'
#
loop_
_entity.id
_entity.type
_entity.pdbx_description
1 polymer ?
#
loop_
_entity_poly.entity_id
_entity_poly.type
_entity_poly.pdbx_seq_one_letter_code
_entity_poly.pdbx_strand_id
1 'polypeptide(L)'
;DARMDGLSTMETRRVLRDEGFKMMSQYLWVGRGFGQSGFGDHSLQWDPTAITYHINQGRFYNGFIGLMVNTGLIGTCFMLLFLVSGSVVATKVILHLRKHGVDDDFSRVSCIIACLWMANVVAFIFLHGDSEYAMKTFSLQAGLLITCQYMLRDRLREEQPEQPELE
;
A
#
# COMPACT_ATOMS: atom_id res chain seq x y z
N ASP A 1 -17.64 18.16 -22.83
CA ASP A 1 -16.36 17.87 -22.15
C ASP A 1 -15.64 19.11 -21.63
N ALA A 2 -15.86 20.31 -22.23
CA ALA A 2 -15.33 21.57 -21.72
C ALA A 2 -15.85 21.97 -20.30
N ARG A 3 -16.76 21.20 -19.73
CA ARG A 3 -17.29 21.44 -18.37
C ARG A 3 -16.34 20.99 -17.25
N MET A 4 -15.30 20.23 -17.55
CA MET A 4 -14.47 19.59 -16.53
C MET A 4 -13.16 20.34 -16.23
N ASP A 5 -12.68 21.17 -17.13
CA ASP A 5 -11.42 21.91 -16.98
C ASP A 5 -11.47 23.02 -15.91
N GLY A 6 -12.66 23.31 -15.36
CA GLY A 6 -12.88 24.32 -14.33
C GLY A 6 -13.30 23.80 -12.96
N LEU A 7 -13.33 22.46 -12.76
CA LEU A 7 -13.70 21.90 -11.46
C LEU A 7 -12.59 22.14 -10.44
N SER A 8 -12.95 22.55 -9.24
CA SER A 8 -12.01 22.61 -8.13
C SER A 8 -11.45 21.20 -7.84
N THR A 9 -10.25 21.12 -7.28
CA THR A 9 -9.62 19.83 -6.90
C THR A 9 -10.54 18.97 -6.02
N MET A 10 -11.38 19.60 -5.21
CA MET A 10 -12.33 18.91 -4.33
C MET A 10 -13.50 18.30 -5.13
N GLU A 11 -14.01 18.99 -6.11
CA GLU A 11 -15.09 18.51 -6.99
C GLU A 11 -14.60 17.36 -7.86
N THR A 12 -13.40 17.46 -8.41
CA THR A 12 -12.75 16.38 -9.15
C THR A 12 -12.64 15.10 -8.31
N ARG A 13 -12.18 15.21 -7.06
CA ARG A 13 -12.10 14.06 -6.14
C ARG A 13 -13.47 13.47 -5.83
N ARG A 14 -14.50 14.30 -5.69
CA ARG A 14 -15.87 13.85 -5.44
C ARG A 14 -16.40 13.06 -6.63
N VAL A 15 -16.26 13.57 -7.84
CA VAL A 15 -16.69 12.91 -9.08
C VAL A 15 -15.97 11.58 -9.26
N LEU A 16 -14.64 11.56 -9.09
CA LEU A 16 -13.85 10.33 -9.21
C LEU A 16 -14.24 9.28 -8.16
N ARG A 17 -14.54 9.70 -6.93
CA ARG A 17 -15.02 8.79 -5.90
C ARG A 17 -16.38 8.19 -6.25
N ASP A 18 -17.31 9.02 -6.71
CA ASP A 18 -18.68 8.58 -7.05
C ASP A 18 -18.66 7.63 -8.26
N GLU A 19 -17.83 7.89 -9.28
CA GLU A 19 -17.60 6.98 -10.39
C GLU A 19 -16.90 5.69 -9.91
N GLY A 20 -15.94 5.79 -8.99
CA GLY A 20 -15.30 4.63 -8.38
C GLY A 20 -16.31 3.71 -7.70
N PHE A 21 -17.26 4.23 -6.94
CA PHE A 21 -18.31 3.43 -6.30
C PHE A 21 -19.22 2.74 -7.33
N LYS A 22 -19.57 3.42 -8.43
CA LYS A 22 -20.35 2.76 -9.51
C LYS A 22 -19.56 1.61 -10.14
N MET A 23 -18.26 1.82 -10.41
CA MET A 23 -17.41 0.78 -10.98
C MET A 23 -17.19 -0.39 -10.01
N MET A 24 -17.10 -0.16 -8.69
CA MET A 24 -17.01 -1.22 -7.70
C MET A 24 -18.16 -2.21 -7.80
N SER A 25 -19.38 -1.74 -8.04
CA SER A 25 -20.55 -2.61 -8.18
C SER A 25 -20.49 -3.47 -9.45
N GLN A 26 -19.88 -2.96 -10.52
CA GLN A 26 -19.73 -3.69 -11.79
C GLN A 26 -18.62 -4.75 -11.74
N TYR A 27 -17.54 -4.48 -11.00
CA TYR A 27 -16.33 -5.32 -10.94
C TYR A 27 -16.10 -5.93 -9.55
N LEU A 28 -17.20 -6.25 -8.83
CA LEU A 28 -17.16 -6.58 -7.40
C LEU A 28 -16.23 -7.75 -7.07
N TRP A 29 -16.25 -8.84 -7.81
CA TRP A 29 -15.56 -10.08 -7.42
C TRP A 29 -14.10 -10.12 -7.85
N VAL A 30 -13.81 -9.84 -9.11
CA VAL A 30 -12.47 -10.07 -9.70
C VAL A 30 -11.75 -8.76 -10.04
N GLY A 31 -12.49 -7.64 -10.07
CA GLY A 31 -11.95 -6.35 -10.48
C GLY A 31 -11.82 -6.20 -12.00
N ARG A 32 -11.45 -5.01 -12.42
CA ARG A 32 -11.23 -4.65 -13.83
C ARG A 32 -9.85 -5.09 -14.34
N GLY A 33 -8.90 -5.31 -13.44
CA GLY A 33 -7.49 -5.52 -13.76
C GLY A 33 -6.67 -4.23 -13.77
N PHE A 34 -5.36 -4.40 -13.70
CA PHE A 34 -4.40 -3.29 -13.82
C PHE A 34 -4.06 -3.06 -15.31
N GLY A 35 -3.83 -1.79 -15.67
CA GLY A 35 -3.31 -1.46 -16.99
C GLY A 35 -4.30 -1.62 -18.15
N GLN A 36 -5.58 -1.85 -17.88
CA GLN A 36 -6.60 -1.66 -18.88
C GLN A 36 -6.83 -0.16 -19.11
N SER A 37 -5.86 0.49 -19.76
CA SER A 37 -6.11 1.69 -20.52
C SER A 37 -7.16 1.28 -21.57
N GLY A 38 -8.40 1.60 -21.26
CA GLY A 38 -9.56 1.04 -21.93
C GLY A 38 -9.47 1.09 -23.42
N PHE A 39 -10.14 0.17 -24.03
CA PHE A 39 -10.57 0.20 -25.43
C PHE A 39 -11.34 1.50 -25.69
N GLY A 40 -10.66 2.60 -25.90
CA GLY A 40 -11.30 3.88 -26.14
C GLY A 40 -10.27 4.96 -26.34
N ASP A 41 -10.27 5.49 -27.51
CA ASP A 41 -9.71 6.74 -27.94
C ASP A 41 -8.34 7.09 -27.32
N HIS A 42 -7.28 6.67 -28.01
CA HIS A 42 -5.89 7.01 -27.67
C HIS A 42 -5.65 8.51 -27.48
N SER A 43 -6.53 9.37 -27.99
CA SER A 43 -6.45 10.82 -27.87
C SER A 43 -6.68 11.31 -26.43
N LEU A 44 -7.52 10.63 -25.65
CA LEU A 44 -7.80 10.96 -24.23
C LEU A 44 -6.75 10.43 -23.27
N GLN A 45 -5.88 9.53 -23.72
CA GLN A 45 -4.84 8.91 -22.90
C GLN A 45 -3.71 9.89 -22.51
N TRP A 46 -3.59 11.01 -23.24
CA TRP A 46 -2.48 11.96 -23.09
C TRP A 46 -2.85 13.22 -22.29
N ASP A 47 -4.11 13.40 -21.92
CA ASP A 47 -4.50 14.55 -21.09
C ASP A 47 -4.60 14.16 -19.60
N PRO A 48 -3.54 14.42 -18.81
CA PRO A 48 -3.51 14.04 -17.39
C PRO A 48 -4.50 14.86 -16.53
N THR A 49 -5.12 15.91 -17.10
CA THR A 49 -6.11 16.74 -16.40
C THR A 49 -7.53 16.20 -16.58
N ALA A 50 -7.76 15.37 -17.58
CA ALA A 50 -9.08 14.82 -17.86
C ALA A 50 -9.48 13.77 -16.79
N ILE A 51 -10.68 13.88 -16.25
CA ILE A 51 -11.24 12.89 -15.30
C ILE A 51 -11.24 11.49 -15.92
N THR A 52 -11.54 11.37 -17.21
CA THR A 52 -11.52 10.13 -17.96
C THR A 52 -10.14 9.45 -17.92
N TYR A 53 -9.06 10.23 -17.97
CA TYR A 53 -7.70 9.71 -17.81
C TYR A 53 -7.50 9.05 -16.44
N HIS A 54 -7.91 9.71 -15.36
CA HIS A 54 -7.79 9.15 -14.01
C HIS A 54 -8.62 7.88 -13.83
N ILE A 55 -9.85 7.86 -14.37
CA ILE A 55 -10.72 6.67 -14.34
C ILE A 55 -10.08 5.51 -15.11
N ASN A 56 -9.52 5.77 -16.29
CA ASN A 56 -8.87 4.75 -17.11
C ASN A 56 -7.61 4.19 -16.45
N GLN A 57 -6.85 5.04 -15.74
CA GLN A 57 -5.68 4.64 -14.96
C GLN A 57 -6.03 4.00 -13.60
N GLY A 58 -7.32 3.94 -13.24
CA GLY A 58 -7.74 3.41 -11.93
C GLY A 58 -7.35 4.29 -10.75
N ARG A 59 -7.14 5.59 -10.98
CA ARG A 59 -6.72 6.58 -9.97
C ARG A 59 -7.93 7.29 -9.39
N PHE A 60 -8.45 6.80 -8.27
CA PHE A 60 -9.65 7.35 -7.63
C PHE A 60 -9.35 8.26 -6.43
N TYR A 61 -8.08 8.64 -6.20
CA TYR A 61 -7.62 9.38 -5.02
C TYR A 61 -8.06 8.77 -3.68
N ASN A 62 -8.36 7.47 -3.70
CA ASN A 62 -8.62 6.65 -2.53
C ASN A 62 -8.10 5.24 -2.84
N GLY A 63 -7.10 4.80 -2.08
CA GLY A 63 -6.42 3.53 -2.34
C GLY A 63 -7.35 2.32 -2.24
N PHE A 64 -8.32 2.37 -1.33
CA PHE A 64 -9.28 1.28 -1.17
C PHE A 64 -10.22 1.17 -2.38
N ILE A 65 -10.77 2.29 -2.86
CA ILE A 65 -11.64 2.31 -4.06
C ILE A 65 -10.84 1.84 -5.28
N GLY A 66 -9.64 2.39 -5.49
CA GLY A 66 -8.77 1.98 -6.58
C GLY A 66 -8.42 0.49 -6.54
N LEU A 67 -8.14 -0.03 -5.36
CA LEU A 67 -7.86 -1.45 -5.16
C LEU A 67 -9.09 -2.31 -5.48
N MET A 68 -10.26 -1.98 -4.93
CA MET A 68 -11.51 -2.71 -5.19
C MET A 68 -11.87 -2.72 -6.68
N VAL A 69 -11.78 -1.59 -7.37
CA VAL A 69 -12.07 -1.52 -8.80
C VAL A 69 -11.09 -2.36 -9.63
N ASN A 70 -9.79 -2.33 -9.27
CA ASN A 70 -8.77 -3.01 -10.06
C ASN A 70 -8.66 -4.52 -9.75
N THR A 71 -8.84 -4.94 -8.49
CA THR A 71 -8.61 -6.33 -8.07
C THR A 71 -9.88 -7.05 -7.56
N GLY A 72 -10.97 -6.32 -7.43
CA GLY A 72 -12.22 -6.83 -6.85
C GLY A 72 -12.09 -7.16 -5.36
N LEU A 73 -13.12 -7.78 -4.83
CA LEU A 73 -13.18 -8.18 -3.42
C LEU A 73 -12.09 -9.20 -3.06
N ILE A 74 -11.85 -10.17 -3.95
CA ILE A 74 -10.85 -11.22 -3.71
C ILE A 74 -9.46 -10.61 -3.57
N GLY A 75 -9.01 -9.81 -4.55
CA GLY A 75 -7.70 -9.19 -4.49
C GLY A 75 -7.57 -8.18 -3.36
N THR A 76 -8.64 -7.46 -3.05
CA THR A 76 -8.68 -6.53 -1.89
C THR A 76 -8.51 -7.27 -0.57
N CYS A 77 -9.17 -8.43 -0.37
CA CYS A 77 -8.96 -9.25 0.83
C CYS A 77 -7.52 -9.71 0.96
N PHE A 78 -6.89 -10.21 -0.12
CA PHE A 78 -5.48 -10.58 -0.10
C PHE A 78 -4.57 -9.40 0.24
N MET A 79 -4.82 -8.24 -0.34
CA MET A 79 -4.03 -7.03 -0.05
C MET A 79 -4.21 -6.58 1.40
N LEU A 80 -5.42 -6.63 1.95
CA LEU A 80 -5.66 -6.31 3.36
C LEU A 80 -4.94 -7.29 4.29
N LEU A 81 -4.98 -8.59 4.01
CA LEU A 81 -4.22 -9.58 4.77
C LEU A 81 -2.71 -9.32 4.71
N PHE A 82 -2.21 -8.95 3.54
CA PHE A 82 -0.81 -8.57 3.36
C PHE A 82 -0.44 -7.32 4.18
N LEU A 83 -1.25 -6.26 4.14
CA LEU A 83 -1.03 -5.04 4.91
C LEU A 83 -1.08 -5.30 6.42
N VAL A 84 -2.04 -6.11 6.89
CA VAL A 84 -2.16 -6.49 8.30
C VAL A 84 -0.93 -7.30 8.72
N SER A 85 -0.53 -8.29 7.93
CA SER A 85 0.65 -9.12 8.23
C SER A 85 1.92 -8.27 8.33
N GLY A 86 2.15 -7.37 7.37
CA GLY A 86 3.29 -6.45 7.43
C GLY A 86 3.23 -5.50 8.61
N SER A 87 2.03 -5.03 8.99
CA SER A 87 1.85 -4.16 10.18
C SER A 87 2.13 -4.91 11.48
N VAL A 88 1.79 -6.20 11.56
CA VAL A 88 2.17 -7.06 12.70
C VAL A 88 3.69 -7.20 12.77
N VAL A 89 4.37 -7.44 11.64
CA VAL A 89 5.84 -7.51 11.60
C VAL A 89 6.46 -6.17 12.01
N ALA A 90 6.01 -5.05 11.46
CA ALA A 90 6.50 -3.72 11.81
C ALA A 90 6.33 -3.43 13.31
N THR A 91 5.16 -3.77 13.87
CA THR A 91 4.91 -3.62 15.31
C THR A 91 5.85 -4.47 16.15
N LYS A 92 6.10 -5.72 15.75
CA LYS A 92 7.07 -6.59 16.46
C LYS A 92 8.48 -6.00 16.44
N VAL A 93 8.94 -5.47 15.30
CA VAL A 93 10.23 -4.78 15.19
C VAL A 93 10.29 -3.58 16.13
N ILE A 94 9.27 -2.72 16.11
CA ILE A 94 9.22 -1.52 16.99
C ILE A 94 9.23 -1.92 18.47
N LEU A 95 8.42 -2.90 18.88
CA LEU A 95 8.36 -3.35 20.26
C LEU A 95 9.67 -4.00 20.72
N HIS A 96 10.31 -4.76 19.83
CA HIS A 96 11.62 -5.33 20.10
C HIS A 96 12.67 -4.23 20.37
N LEU A 97 12.76 -3.26 19.47
CA LEU A 97 13.71 -2.14 19.61
C LEU A 97 13.42 -1.26 20.84
N ARG A 98 12.14 -1.08 21.18
CA ARG A 98 11.76 -0.37 22.40
C ARG A 98 12.25 -1.09 23.67
N LYS A 99 12.28 -2.43 23.66
CA LYS A 99 12.70 -3.23 24.80
C LYS A 99 14.22 -3.30 24.95
N HIS A 100 14.96 -3.39 23.85
CA HIS A 100 16.42 -3.65 23.85
C HIS A 100 17.26 -2.39 23.56
N GLY A 101 16.62 -1.26 23.23
CA GLY A 101 17.30 -0.01 22.86
C GLY A 101 17.52 0.10 21.34
N VAL A 102 17.95 1.30 20.93
CA VAL A 102 18.24 1.64 19.52
C VAL A 102 19.66 2.22 19.49
N ASP A 103 20.63 1.43 19.92
CA ASP A 103 21.99 1.91 20.14
C ASP A 103 22.88 1.80 18.92
N ASP A 104 22.56 0.87 18.00
CA ASP A 104 23.32 0.64 16.78
C ASP A 104 22.59 1.14 15.52
N ASP A 105 23.35 1.40 14.46
CA ASP A 105 22.82 1.93 13.20
C ASP A 105 21.82 0.98 12.53
N PHE A 106 22.00 -0.33 12.67
CA PHE A 106 21.06 -1.32 12.13
C PHE A 106 19.68 -1.21 12.82
N SER A 107 19.67 -1.06 14.15
CA SER A 107 18.44 -0.88 14.93
C SER A 107 17.72 0.41 14.53
N ARG A 108 18.46 1.49 14.28
CA ARG A 108 17.91 2.76 13.79
C ARG A 108 17.26 2.61 12.43
N VAL A 109 17.96 1.98 11.47
CA VAL A 109 17.44 1.73 10.12
C VAL A 109 16.19 0.83 10.19
N SER A 110 16.21 -0.23 10.99
CA SER A 110 15.06 -1.11 11.18
C SER A 110 13.84 -0.38 11.74
N CYS A 111 14.05 0.54 12.69
CA CYS A 111 12.99 1.39 13.23
C CYS A 111 12.40 2.31 12.14
N ILE A 112 13.25 2.96 11.35
CA ILE A 112 12.81 3.83 10.25
C ILE A 112 11.96 3.05 9.24
N ILE A 113 12.40 1.86 8.82
CA ILE A 113 11.67 1.01 7.88
C ILE A 113 10.30 0.62 8.43
N ALA A 114 10.23 0.23 9.72
CA ALA A 114 8.97 -0.13 10.36
C ALA A 114 8.01 1.07 10.48
N CYS A 115 8.52 2.24 10.84
CA CYS A 115 7.73 3.48 10.89
C CYS A 115 7.26 3.91 9.50
N LEU A 116 8.09 3.81 8.47
CA LEU A 116 7.73 4.10 7.08
C LEU A 116 6.62 3.17 6.58
N TRP A 117 6.67 1.87 6.93
CA TRP A 117 5.58 0.94 6.62
C TRP A 117 4.26 1.44 7.20
N MET A 118 4.23 1.73 8.51
CA MET A 118 3.01 2.18 9.19
C MET A 118 2.47 3.49 8.60
N ALA A 119 3.36 4.45 8.32
CA ALA A 119 2.99 5.71 7.68
C ALA A 119 2.41 5.51 6.28
N ASN A 120 3.01 4.62 5.47
CA ASN A 120 2.51 4.32 4.13
C ASN A 120 1.18 3.59 4.14
N VAL A 121 0.92 2.69 5.10
CA VAL A 121 -0.41 2.06 5.27
C VAL A 121 -1.48 3.12 5.53
N VAL A 122 -1.22 4.07 6.44
CA VAL A 122 -2.15 5.17 6.71
C VAL A 122 -2.32 6.07 5.47
N ALA A 123 -1.23 6.43 4.82
CA ALA A 123 -1.27 7.25 3.61
C ALA A 123 -2.05 6.55 2.48
N PHE A 124 -1.89 5.24 2.29
CA PHE A 124 -2.61 4.47 1.29
C PHE A 124 -4.12 4.50 1.53
N ILE A 125 -4.55 4.30 2.79
CA ILE A 125 -5.97 4.26 3.13
C ILE A 125 -6.63 5.64 2.92
N PHE A 126 -5.95 6.73 3.30
CA PHE A 126 -6.58 8.05 3.40
C PHE A 126 -6.17 9.04 2.30
N LEU A 127 -4.97 8.92 1.73
CA LEU A 127 -4.38 9.97 0.89
C LEU A 127 -4.05 9.53 -0.53
N HIS A 128 -3.63 8.29 -0.75
CA HIS A 128 -3.13 7.84 -2.04
C HIS A 128 -4.17 7.04 -2.81
N GLY A 129 -4.35 7.42 -4.08
CA GLY A 129 -5.30 6.77 -4.98
C GLY A 129 -4.68 5.87 -6.04
N ASP A 130 -3.34 5.76 -6.07
CA ASP A 130 -2.64 4.92 -7.05
C ASP A 130 -2.30 3.56 -6.43
N SER A 131 -3.17 2.58 -6.68
CA SER A 131 -3.02 1.23 -6.15
C SER A 131 -1.81 0.49 -6.74
N GLU A 132 -1.44 0.75 -8.00
CA GLU A 132 -0.29 0.10 -8.64
C GLU A 132 1.03 0.57 -8.02
N TYR A 133 1.21 1.87 -7.84
CA TYR A 133 2.39 2.41 -7.18
C TYR A 133 2.49 1.94 -5.73
N ALA A 134 1.37 1.93 -5.02
CA ALA A 134 1.31 1.47 -3.63
C ALA A 134 1.74 0.00 -3.51
N MET A 135 1.27 -0.89 -4.40
CA MET A 135 1.65 -2.30 -4.38
C MET A 135 3.16 -2.51 -4.56
N LYS A 136 3.79 -1.77 -5.49
CA LYS A 136 5.25 -1.82 -5.70
C LYS A 136 6.00 -1.39 -4.44
N THR A 137 5.59 -0.28 -3.84
CA THR A 137 6.20 0.28 -2.62
C THR A 137 6.05 -0.68 -1.44
N PHE A 138 4.86 -1.22 -1.21
CA PHE A 138 4.62 -2.17 -0.12
C PHE A 138 5.38 -3.49 -0.30
N SER A 139 5.49 -4.00 -1.53
CA SER A 139 6.25 -5.22 -1.78
C SER A 139 7.74 -5.06 -1.43
N LEU A 140 8.34 -3.93 -1.82
CA LEU A 140 9.71 -3.60 -1.46
C LEU A 140 9.90 -3.47 0.06
N GLN A 141 9.02 -2.70 0.70
CA GLN A 141 9.08 -2.49 2.15
C GLN A 141 8.83 -3.76 2.95
N ALA A 142 7.95 -4.64 2.49
CA ALA A 142 7.73 -5.94 3.12
C ALA A 142 8.99 -6.80 3.11
N GLY A 143 9.69 -6.84 1.97
CA GLY A 143 10.98 -7.54 1.87
C GLY A 143 12.00 -7.00 2.87
N LEU A 144 12.14 -5.68 2.98
CA LEU A 144 13.03 -5.04 3.94
C LEU A 144 12.63 -5.33 5.39
N LEU A 145 11.34 -5.25 5.72
CA LEU A 145 10.82 -5.56 7.07
C LEU A 145 11.10 -6.99 7.50
N ILE A 146 10.86 -7.95 6.60
CA ILE A 146 11.12 -9.37 6.87
C ILE A 146 12.62 -9.59 7.11
N THR A 147 13.48 -8.98 6.30
CA THR A 147 14.93 -9.02 6.46
C THR A 147 15.36 -8.44 7.81
N CYS A 148 14.86 -7.26 8.17
CA CYS A 148 15.13 -6.64 9.47
C CYS A 148 14.70 -7.53 10.64
N GLN A 149 13.50 -8.10 10.57
CA GLN A 149 13.00 -9.01 11.61
C GLN A 149 13.86 -10.25 11.75
N TYR A 150 14.29 -10.85 10.63
CA TYR A 150 15.14 -12.03 10.64
C TYR A 150 16.49 -11.74 11.28
N MET A 151 17.17 -10.66 10.86
CA MET A 151 18.46 -10.28 11.39
C MET A 151 18.40 -9.89 12.89
N LEU A 152 17.34 -9.23 13.33
CA LEU A 152 17.14 -8.93 14.75
C LEU A 152 16.96 -10.21 15.57
N ARG A 153 16.27 -11.21 15.02
CA ARG A 153 16.07 -12.50 15.69
C ARG A 153 17.37 -13.31 15.78
N ASP A 154 18.20 -13.27 14.74
CA ASP A 154 19.48 -14.00 14.76
C ASP A 154 20.45 -13.41 15.78
N ARG A 155 20.55 -12.09 15.89
CA ARG A 155 21.35 -11.43 16.91
C ARG A 155 20.95 -11.87 18.33
N LEU A 156 19.66 -11.98 18.61
CA LEU A 156 19.20 -12.49 19.92
C LEU A 156 19.63 -13.93 20.22
N ARG A 157 19.71 -14.77 19.18
CA ARG A 157 20.19 -16.14 19.36
C ARG A 157 21.68 -16.19 19.68
N GLU A 158 22.46 -15.29 19.10
CA GLU A 158 23.88 -15.17 19.37
C GLU A 158 24.17 -14.63 20.80
N GLU A 159 23.31 -13.76 21.30
CA GLU A 159 23.41 -13.19 22.66
C GLU A 159 22.95 -14.15 23.77
N GLN A 160 22.20 -15.21 23.42
CA GLN A 160 21.81 -16.29 24.33
C GLN A 160 22.59 -17.56 23.98
N PRO A 161 23.87 -17.69 24.39
CA PRO A 161 24.58 -18.96 24.23
C PRO A 161 23.81 -20.04 25.01
N GLU A 162 23.59 -21.17 24.36
CA GLU A 162 22.94 -22.33 24.91
C GLU A 162 23.40 -22.53 26.35
N GLN A 163 22.47 -22.44 27.29
CA GLN A 163 22.76 -22.94 28.65
C GLN A 163 23.10 -24.44 28.47
N PRO A 164 24.28 -24.91 28.90
CA PRO A 164 24.61 -26.30 28.81
C PRO A 164 23.51 -27.05 29.57
N GLU A 165 22.86 -28.00 28.87
CA GLU A 165 21.94 -28.91 29.50
C GLU A 165 22.71 -29.56 30.67
N LEU A 166 22.31 -29.23 31.89
CA LEU A 166 22.80 -29.89 33.10
C LEU A 166 22.24 -31.31 33.07
N GLU A 167 23.06 -32.27 32.57
CA GLU A 167 22.84 -33.70 32.75
C GLU A 167 22.86 -34.08 34.25
#